data_095235a3a645a265d8356365a8bf4747
#
_entry.id   095235a3a645a265d8356365a8bf4747
#
_cell.length_a   1.000
_cell.length_b   1.000
_cell.length_c   1.000
_cell.angle_alpha   90.00
_cell.angle_beta   90.00
_cell.angle_gamma   90.00
#
_symmetry.space_group_name_H-M   'P 1'
#
loop_
_entity.id
_entity.type
_entity.pdbx_description
1 polymer ?
#
loop_
_entity_poly.entity_id
_entity_poly.type
_entity_poly.pdbx_seq_one_letter_code
_entity_poly.pdbx_strand_id
1 'polypeptide(L)'
;MIELMVVVAVIAILAMIAAPSFKDFMQVQRLKGVNAQLVTDMQFARSEAVSRSSKLWVNFGANLSMTCYTLYTVVETTTPNNKFGSTVRCDCLAGPGAACTGKLGATEVRTVQLAASSAVKVKPAVAGSYFAFDPVTGGIFFPPSDLEGPPPTKFAINALIDAQRTFRTTIELTGRPSVCGDNSPGLGVPVC
;
A
#
# COMPACT_ATOMS: atom_id res chain seq x y z
N MET A 1 -40.07 33.02 21.05
CA MET A 1 -38.85 33.59 20.45
C MET A 1 -37.61 33.23 21.27
N ILE A 2 -37.53 33.51 22.56
CA ILE A 2 -36.36 33.22 23.41
C ILE A 2 -36.04 31.70 23.50
N GLU A 3 -37.06 30.87 23.53
CA GLU A 3 -36.96 29.42 23.63
C GLU A 3 -36.21 28.81 22.42
N LEU A 4 -36.47 29.32 21.21
CA LEU A 4 -35.80 28.89 20.01
C LEU A 4 -34.32 29.31 20.00
N MET A 5 -34.01 30.52 20.53
CA MET A 5 -32.62 30.98 20.67
C MET A 5 -31.81 30.09 21.65
N VAL A 6 -32.42 29.67 22.75
CA VAL A 6 -31.76 28.79 23.72
C VAL A 6 -31.49 27.42 23.11
N VAL A 7 -32.44 26.84 22.37
CA VAL A 7 -32.27 25.55 21.70
C VAL A 7 -31.14 25.61 20.68
N VAL A 8 -31.07 26.63 19.83
CA VAL A 8 -30.00 26.81 18.86
C VAL A 8 -28.64 26.98 19.54
N ALA A 9 -28.57 27.73 20.64
CA ALA A 9 -27.32 27.90 21.39
C ALA A 9 -26.81 26.56 21.97
N VAL A 10 -27.71 25.74 22.53
CA VAL A 10 -27.34 24.40 23.05
C VAL A 10 -26.85 23.46 21.93
N ILE A 11 -27.55 23.44 20.79
CA ILE A 11 -27.14 22.64 19.63
C ILE A 11 -25.77 23.09 19.12
N ALA A 12 -25.48 24.38 19.05
CA ALA A 12 -24.20 24.91 18.62
C ALA A 12 -23.05 24.46 19.53
N ILE A 13 -23.25 24.49 20.86
CA ILE A 13 -22.26 24.04 21.84
C ILE A 13 -21.99 22.53 21.68
N LEU A 14 -23.04 21.72 21.55
CA LEU A 14 -22.91 20.28 21.35
C LEU A 14 -22.19 19.95 20.03
N ALA A 15 -22.50 20.68 18.96
CA ALA A 15 -21.84 20.52 17.66
C ALA A 15 -20.32 20.83 17.73
N MET A 16 -19.92 21.85 18.48
CA MET A 16 -18.50 22.19 18.68
C MET A 16 -17.71 21.06 19.34
N ILE A 17 -18.29 20.37 20.31
CA ILE A 17 -17.65 19.26 21.01
C ILE A 17 -17.61 17.99 20.14
N ALA A 18 -18.65 17.75 19.36
CA ALA A 18 -18.78 16.56 18.51
C ALA A 18 -17.86 16.61 17.26
N ALA A 19 -17.59 17.79 16.71
CA ALA A 19 -16.88 17.96 15.45
C ALA A 19 -15.45 17.36 15.43
N PRO A 20 -14.58 17.53 16.45
CA PRO A 20 -13.23 16.97 16.43
C PRO A 20 -13.25 15.45 16.48
N SER A 21 -14.11 14.85 17.31
CA SER A 21 -14.23 13.39 17.41
C SER A 21 -14.68 12.73 16.09
N PHE A 22 -15.56 13.41 15.36
CA PHE A 22 -16.03 12.93 14.06
C PHE A 22 -14.92 12.93 12.99
N LYS A 23 -14.06 13.94 12.99
CA LYS A 23 -12.91 13.98 12.06
C LYS A 23 -11.95 12.82 12.29
N ASP A 24 -11.61 12.52 13.53
CA ASP A 24 -10.74 11.40 13.87
C ASP A 24 -11.36 10.07 13.47
N PHE A 25 -12.63 9.88 13.74
CA PHE A 25 -13.37 8.70 13.30
C PHE A 25 -13.32 8.52 11.78
N MET A 26 -13.58 9.57 11.00
CA MET A 26 -13.54 9.53 9.54
C MET A 26 -12.14 9.19 9.01
N GLN A 27 -11.07 9.71 9.63
CA GLN A 27 -9.71 9.40 9.26
C GLN A 27 -9.37 7.91 9.50
N VAL A 28 -9.79 7.37 10.64
CA VAL A 28 -9.58 5.94 10.95
C VAL A 28 -10.35 5.04 9.98
N GLN A 29 -11.58 5.39 9.62
CA GLN A 29 -12.35 4.63 8.63
C GLN A 29 -11.67 4.67 7.24
N ARG A 30 -11.16 5.84 6.84
CA ARG A 30 -10.39 5.95 5.60
C ARG A 30 -9.13 5.09 5.63
N LEU A 31 -8.39 5.09 6.75
CA LEU A 31 -7.21 4.26 6.92
C LEU A 31 -7.56 2.76 6.79
N LYS A 32 -8.66 2.32 7.42
CA LYS A 32 -9.17 0.95 7.29
C LYS A 32 -9.49 0.61 5.82
N GLY A 33 -10.17 1.51 5.12
CA GLY A 33 -10.51 1.33 3.70
C GLY A 33 -9.27 1.21 2.81
N VAL A 34 -8.28 2.09 2.99
CA VAL A 34 -7.02 2.04 2.23
C VAL A 34 -6.25 0.75 2.52
N ASN A 35 -6.19 0.33 3.78
CA ASN A 35 -5.51 -0.91 4.13
C ASN A 35 -6.24 -2.15 3.57
N ALA A 36 -7.57 -2.17 3.61
CA ALA A 36 -8.36 -3.24 3.01
C ALA A 36 -8.15 -3.33 1.48
N GLN A 37 -8.10 -2.17 0.80
CA GLN A 37 -7.77 -2.11 -0.61
C GLN A 37 -6.37 -2.66 -0.89
N LEU A 38 -5.36 -2.25 -0.10
CA LEU A 38 -3.99 -2.74 -0.23
C LEU A 38 -3.94 -4.27 -0.11
N VAL A 39 -4.59 -4.85 0.91
CA VAL A 39 -4.64 -6.31 1.10
C VAL A 39 -5.30 -7.00 -0.09
N THR A 40 -6.41 -6.47 -0.57
CA THR A 40 -7.11 -6.99 -1.75
C THR A 40 -6.24 -6.93 -3.00
N ASP A 41 -5.50 -5.83 -3.19
CA ASP A 41 -4.60 -5.67 -4.32
C ASP A 41 -3.39 -6.62 -4.25
N MET A 42 -2.89 -6.92 -3.05
CA MET A 42 -1.84 -7.93 -2.88
C MET A 42 -2.35 -9.35 -3.17
N GLN A 43 -3.58 -9.69 -2.75
CA GLN A 43 -4.20 -10.97 -3.09
C GLN A 43 -4.48 -11.08 -4.58
N PHE A 44 -4.97 -10.01 -5.20
CA PHE A 44 -5.16 -9.92 -6.64
C PHE A 44 -3.83 -10.09 -7.39
N ALA A 45 -2.78 -9.38 -6.97
CA ALA A 45 -1.46 -9.48 -7.58
C ALA A 45 -0.91 -10.91 -7.54
N ARG A 46 -1.10 -11.61 -6.41
CA ARG A 46 -0.73 -13.01 -6.25
C ARG A 46 -1.48 -13.91 -7.23
N SER A 47 -2.80 -13.78 -7.31
CA SER A 47 -3.63 -14.58 -8.22
C SER A 47 -3.31 -14.31 -9.67
N GLU A 48 -3.05 -13.06 -10.01
CA GLU A 48 -2.71 -12.62 -11.36
C GLU A 48 -1.34 -13.14 -11.81
N ALA A 49 -0.34 -13.18 -10.91
CA ALA A 49 0.96 -13.78 -11.19
C ALA A 49 0.84 -15.25 -11.57
N VAL A 50 0.05 -16.01 -10.80
CA VAL A 50 -0.19 -17.44 -11.07
C VAL A 50 -0.98 -17.64 -12.37
N SER A 51 -2.05 -16.86 -12.59
CA SER A 51 -2.90 -17.02 -13.77
C SER A 51 -2.19 -16.68 -15.08
N ARG A 52 -1.32 -15.67 -15.06
CA ARG A 52 -0.51 -15.27 -16.24
C ARG A 52 0.79 -16.04 -16.38
N SER A 53 1.11 -16.92 -15.42
CA SER A 53 2.41 -17.63 -15.39
C SER A 53 3.61 -16.69 -15.56
N SER A 54 3.51 -15.48 -14.99
CA SER A 54 4.55 -14.44 -15.06
C SER A 54 4.71 -13.73 -13.72
N LYS A 55 5.95 -13.31 -13.40
CA LYS A 55 6.21 -12.55 -12.18
C LYS A 55 5.42 -11.24 -12.22
N LEU A 56 4.72 -10.94 -11.14
CA LEU A 56 4.03 -9.68 -10.97
C LEU A 56 4.75 -8.86 -9.89
N TRP A 57 5.29 -7.74 -10.32
CA TRP A 57 6.10 -6.82 -9.51
C TRP A 57 5.23 -5.82 -8.78
N VAL A 58 5.65 -5.48 -7.57
CA VAL A 58 5.02 -4.44 -6.75
C VAL A 58 6.08 -3.41 -6.40
N ASN A 59 5.93 -2.19 -6.89
CA ASN A 59 6.82 -1.07 -6.59
C ASN A 59 6.05 0.05 -5.87
N PHE A 60 6.74 0.74 -4.97
CA PHE A 60 6.20 1.84 -4.17
C PHE A 60 6.91 3.14 -4.51
N GLY A 61 6.17 4.23 -4.48
CA GLY A 61 6.69 5.57 -4.70
C GLY A 61 6.09 6.56 -3.70
N ALA A 62 6.83 7.63 -3.44
CA ALA A 62 6.36 8.73 -2.61
C ALA A 62 7.01 10.03 -3.03
N ASN A 63 6.23 11.12 -2.97
CA ASN A 63 6.71 12.49 -3.04
C ASN A 63 5.97 13.36 -2.01
N LEU A 64 6.17 14.66 -2.04
CA LEU A 64 5.53 15.60 -1.09
C LEU A 64 4.00 15.63 -1.22
N SER A 65 3.46 15.34 -2.41
CA SER A 65 2.03 15.45 -2.72
C SER A 65 1.26 14.14 -2.62
N MET A 66 1.95 12.98 -2.66
CA MET A 66 1.29 11.67 -2.68
C MET A 66 2.20 10.52 -2.28
N THR A 67 1.58 9.40 -1.92
CA THR A 67 2.21 8.08 -1.88
C THR A 67 1.47 7.15 -2.84
N CYS A 68 2.16 6.17 -3.41
CA CYS A 68 1.57 5.30 -4.42
C CYS A 68 2.22 3.92 -4.45
N TYR A 69 1.56 2.99 -5.10
CA TYR A 69 2.14 1.71 -5.51
C TYR A 69 1.61 1.32 -6.89
N THR A 70 2.41 0.54 -7.61
CA THR A 70 2.03 -0.02 -8.91
C THR A 70 2.29 -1.51 -8.96
N LEU A 71 1.37 -2.22 -9.57
CA LEU A 71 1.42 -3.62 -9.92
C LEU A 71 1.73 -3.71 -11.41
N TYR A 72 2.76 -4.44 -11.79
CA TYR A 72 3.17 -4.54 -13.20
C TYR A 72 3.86 -5.86 -13.49
N THR A 73 3.78 -6.29 -14.73
CA THR A 73 4.52 -7.44 -15.25
C THR A 73 5.68 -6.96 -16.11
N VAL A 74 6.73 -7.76 -16.20
CA VAL A 74 7.85 -7.49 -17.09
C VAL A 74 8.12 -8.72 -17.90
N VAL A 75 8.22 -8.58 -19.21
CA VAL A 75 8.68 -9.65 -20.10
C VAL A 75 10.16 -9.87 -19.81
N GLU A 76 10.47 -11.03 -19.25
CA GLU A 76 11.87 -11.41 -19.00
C GLU A 76 12.55 -11.67 -20.34
N THR A 77 13.29 -10.68 -20.83
CA THR A 77 14.23 -10.92 -21.93
C THR A 77 15.46 -11.58 -21.33
N THR A 78 15.71 -12.82 -21.71
CA THR A 78 16.93 -13.56 -21.36
C THR A 78 18.14 -12.94 -22.06
N THR A 79 18.62 -11.83 -21.55
CA THR A 79 19.99 -11.39 -21.89
C THR A 79 20.98 -12.11 -20.98
N PRO A 80 22.13 -12.58 -21.50
CA PRO A 80 23.09 -13.38 -20.73
C PRO A 80 23.56 -12.78 -19.42
N ASN A 81 23.41 -11.48 -19.25
CA ASN A 81 23.84 -10.71 -18.08
C ASN A 81 22.69 -10.37 -17.10
N ASN A 82 21.45 -10.76 -17.39
CA ASN A 82 20.29 -10.45 -16.52
C ASN A 82 19.57 -11.74 -16.12
N LYS A 83 20.23 -12.54 -15.27
CA LYS A 83 19.72 -13.84 -14.82
C LYS A 83 18.47 -13.80 -13.94
N PHE A 84 18.03 -12.62 -13.47
CA PHE A 84 17.01 -12.51 -12.43
C PHE A 84 15.98 -11.41 -12.68
N GLY A 85 15.52 -11.24 -13.91
CA GLY A 85 14.36 -10.40 -14.21
C GLY A 85 14.44 -8.99 -13.64
N SER A 86 14.58 -8.10 -14.52
CA SER A 86 14.19 -6.70 -14.51
C SER A 86 14.73 -5.79 -13.40
N THR A 87 15.74 -5.06 -13.74
CA THR A 87 16.02 -3.72 -13.18
C THR A 87 14.95 -2.68 -13.57
N VAL A 88 13.94 -3.08 -14.38
CA VAL A 88 12.87 -2.20 -14.84
C VAL A 88 11.87 -1.98 -13.71
N ARG A 89 11.77 -0.73 -13.26
CA ARG A 89 10.79 -0.31 -12.25
C ARG A 89 9.80 0.65 -12.90
N CYS A 90 8.51 0.36 -12.77
CA CYS A 90 7.46 1.30 -13.16
C CYS A 90 7.28 2.35 -12.07
N ASP A 91 7.09 3.60 -12.45
CA ASP A 91 6.95 4.73 -11.54
C ASP A 91 5.47 5.05 -11.31
N CYS A 92 4.95 4.70 -10.14
CA CYS A 92 3.56 4.97 -9.79
C CYS A 92 3.24 6.47 -9.67
N LEU A 93 4.23 7.34 -9.54
CA LEU A 93 4.04 8.80 -9.49
C LEU A 93 3.59 9.36 -10.84
N ALA A 94 3.87 8.67 -11.94
CA ALA A 94 3.41 9.06 -13.28
C ALA A 94 1.89 8.91 -13.47
N GLY A 95 1.22 8.17 -12.60
CA GLY A 95 -0.22 7.98 -12.60
C GLY A 95 -0.69 6.68 -13.26
N PRO A 96 -1.99 6.33 -13.05
CA PRO A 96 -2.59 5.16 -13.68
C PRO A 96 -2.55 5.25 -15.21
N GLY A 97 -2.16 4.15 -15.85
CA GLY A 97 -1.97 4.05 -17.31
C GLY A 97 -0.64 4.62 -17.81
N ALA A 98 0.12 5.32 -16.98
CA ALA A 98 1.40 5.95 -17.35
C ALA A 98 2.60 5.43 -16.55
N ALA A 99 2.38 4.63 -15.51
CA ALA A 99 3.42 4.19 -14.58
C ALA A 99 4.57 3.42 -15.25
N CYS A 100 4.30 2.71 -16.33
CA CYS A 100 5.28 1.94 -17.10
C CYS A 100 5.66 2.58 -18.44
N THR A 101 5.27 3.83 -18.69
CA THR A 101 5.60 4.52 -19.95
C THR A 101 7.10 4.62 -20.15
N GLY A 102 7.59 4.26 -21.33
CA GLY A 102 9.02 4.24 -21.66
C GLY A 102 9.83 3.12 -21.00
N LYS A 103 9.17 2.18 -20.31
CA LYS A 103 9.80 1.01 -19.70
C LYS A 103 9.65 -0.20 -20.62
N LEU A 104 10.75 -0.58 -21.28
CA LEU A 104 10.74 -1.66 -22.27
C LEU A 104 10.31 -2.99 -21.64
N GLY A 105 9.30 -3.64 -22.23
CA GLY A 105 8.80 -4.93 -21.78
C GLY A 105 7.98 -4.91 -20.49
N ALA A 106 7.78 -3.74 -19.87
CA ALA A 106 6.93 -3.60 -18.69
C ALA A 106 5.49 -3.26 -19.09
N THR A 107 4.53 -3.94 -18.46
CA THR A 107 3.10 -3.68 -18.64
C THR A 107 2.46 -3.41 -17.29
N GLU A 108 1.86 -2.24 -17.16
CA GLU A 108 1.10 -1.86 -15.98
C GLU A 108 -0.16 -2.72 -15.85
N VAL A 109 -0.40 -3.24 -14.65
CA VAL A 109 -1.63 -3.96 -14.31
C VAL A 109 -2.56 -3.06 -13.51
N ARG A 110 -1.99 -2.37 -12.50
CA ARG A 110 -2.76 -1.46 -11.65
C ARG A 110 -1.85 -0.47 -10.95
N THR A 111 -2.25 0.79 -10.91
CA THR A 111 -1.58 1.84 -10.11
C THR A 111 -2.59 2.49 -9.17
N VAL A 112 -2.20 2.65 -7.92
CA VAL A 112 -2.98 3.33 -6.89
C VAL A 112 -2.18 4.50 -6.36
N GLN A 113 -2.81 5.68 -6.37
CA GLN A 113 -2.24 6.91 -5.84
C GLN A 113 -3.08 7.41 -4.66
N LEU A 114 -2.41 7.82 -3.60
CA LEU A 114 -3.01 8.37 -2.39
C LEU A 114 -2.49 9.80 -2.21
N ALA A 115 -3.33 10.77 -2.47
CA ALA A 115 -2.98 12.18 -2.30
C ALA A 115 -2.68 12.50 -0.83
N ALA A 116 -1.74 13.41 -0.57
CA ALA A 116 -1.41 13.85 0.78
C ALA A 116 -2.63 14.45 1.53
N SER A 117 -3.57 15.04 0.78
CA SER A 117 -4.85 15.54 1.33
C SER A 117 -5.74 14.45 1.93
N SER A 118 -5.50 13.17 1.58
CA SER A 118 -6.23 12.04 2.17
C SER A 118 -5.83 11.75 3.62
N ALA A 119 -4.74 12.35 4.10
CA ALA A 119 -4.07 12.08 5.37
C ALA A 119 -3.53 10.64 5.53
N VAL A 120 -3.86 9.72 4.64
CA VAL A 120 -3.38 8.33 4.67
C VAL A 120 -2.21 8.15 3.72
N LYS A 121 -1.14 7.52 4.20
CA LYS A 121 0.05 7.20 3.42
C LYS A 121 0.28 5.70 3.40
N VAL A 122 0.76 5.18 2.26
CA VAL A 122 1.20 3.79 2.11
C VAL A 122 2.67 3.79 1.73
N LYS A 123 3.48 3.07 2.48
CA LYS A 123 4.92 2.94 2.22
C LYS A 123 5.45 1.58 2.66
N PRO A 124 6.47 1.03 2.01
CA PRO A 124 7.15 -0.15 2.51
C PRO A 124 7.84 0.18 3.85
N ALA A 125 8.00 -0.81 4.72
CA ALA A 125 8.68 -0.63 6.00
C ALA A 125 10.17 -0.28 5.80
N VAL A 126 10.78 -0.81 4.73
CA VAL A 126 12.13 -0.45 4.29
C VAL A 126 12.00 0.40 3.04
N ALA A 127 12.50 1.63 3.09
CA ALA A 127 12.42 2.57 1.97
C ALA A 127 13.09 2.03 0.71
N GLY A 128 12.46 2.25 -0.45
CA GLY A 128 12.98 1.83 -1.75
C GLY A 128 12.87 0.34 -2.04
N SER A 129 12.38 -0.48 -1.10
CA SER A 129 12.19 -1.91 -1.31
C SER A 129 10.99 -2.19 -2.21
N TYR A 130 11.10 -3.25 -2.99
CA TYR A 130 10.07 -3.76 -3.88
C TYR A 130 10.18 -5.29 -3.93
N PHE A 131 9.16 -5.96 -4.43
CA PHE A 131 9.13 -7.42 -4.53
C PHE A 131 8.27 -7.85 -5.72
N ALA A 132 8.31 -9.15 -6.02
CA ALA A 132 7.40 -9.74 -7.00
C ALA A 132 6.67 -10.94 -6.39
N PHE A 133 5.51 -11.26 -6.92
CA PHE A 133 4.87 -12.56 -6.72
C PHE A 133 5.41 -13.56 -7.75
N ASP A 134 5.80 -14.72 -7.26
CA ASP A 134 6.28 -15.82 -8.07
C ASP A 134 5.10 -16.58 -8.73
N PRO A 135 5.14 -16.84 -10.03
CA PRO A 135 4.02 -17.46 -10.74
C PRO A 135 3.80 -18.94 -10.38
N VAL A 136 4.83 -19.64 -9.89
CA VAL A 136 4.75 -21.08 -9.62
C VAL A 136 4.24 -21.35 -8.21
N THR A 137 4.77 -20.63 -7.23
CA THR A 137 4.46 -20.84 -5.81
C THR A 137 3.39 -19.88 -5.30
N GLY A 138 3.15 -18.77 -5.99
CA GLY A 138 2.37 -17.66 -5.49
C GLY A 138 3.03 -16.96 -4.28
N GLY A 139 4.27 -17.27 -3.99
CA GLY A 139 5.06 -16.68 -2.93
C GLY A 139 5.69 -15.35 -3.33
N ILE A 140 6.38 -14.69 -2.39
CA ILE A 140 7.13 -13.46 -2.70
C ILE A 140 8.56 -13.76 -3.09
N PHE A 141 9.04 -13.02 -4.06
CA PHE A 141 10.39 -13.06 -4.60
C PHE A 141 11.06 -11.70 -4.43
N PHE A 142 12.30 -11.70 -3.95
CA PHE A 142 13.12 -10.50 -3.84
C PHE A 142 14.23 -10.53 -4.88
N PRO A 143 14.48 -9.43 -5.60
CA PRO A 143 15.60 -9.40 -6.54
C PRO A 143 16.93 -9.47 -5.79
N PRO A 144 17.86 -10.32 -6.21
CA PRO A 144 19.14 -10.52 -5.50
C PRO A 144 20.05 -9.28 -5.53
N SER A 145 19.86 -8.38 -6.48
CA SER A 145 20.67 -7.15 -6.60
C SER A 145 20.50 -6.17 -5.45
N ASP A 146 19.42 -6.29 -4.67
CA ASP A 146 19.08 -5.34 -3.60
C ASP A 146 19.33 -5.95 -2.20
N LEU A 147 19.90 -7.13 -2.13
CA LEU A 147 20.11 -7.86 -0.89
C LEU A 147 21.58 -7.77 -0.44
N GLU A 148 21.86 -6.85 0.49
CA GLU A 148 23.05 -6.95 1.33
C GLU A 148 22.72 -7.85 2.54
N GLY A 149 22.92 -9.15 2.43
CA GLY A 149 22.67 -10.12 3.49
C GLY A 149 21.68 -11.23 3.11
N PRO A 150 21.22 -12.03 4.09
CA PRO A 150 20.29 -13.12 3.82
C PRO A 150 18.95 -12.56 3.32
N PRO A 151 18.26 -13.26 2.38
CA PRO A 151 17.00 -12.79 1.83
C PRO A 151 15.95 -12.60 2.93
N PRO A 152 15.17 -11.51 2.91
CA PRO A 152 14.14 -11.29 3.90
C PRO A 152 13.06 -12.38 3.78
N THR A 153 12.54 -12.84 4.92
CA THR A 153 11.50 -13.87 4.98
C THR A 153 10.09 -13.30 4.85
N LYS A 154 9.96 -11.97 4.88
CA LYS A 154 8.69 -11.26 4.80
C LYS A 154 8.88 -9.86 4.23
N PHE A 155 7.83 -9.32 3.63
CA PHE A 155 7.75 -7.93 3.19
C PHE A 155 6.67 -7.20 3.99
N ALA A 156 7.01 -6.07 4.59
CA ALA A 156 6.08 -5.30 5.39
C ALA A 156 5.75 -3.95 4.72
N ILE A 157 4.46 -3.63 4.69
CA ILE A 157 3.91 -2.39 4.13
C ILE A 157 3.13 -1.70 5.23
N ASN A 158 3.39 -0.43 5.45
CA ASN A 158 2.69 0.38 6.43
C ASN A 158 1.67 1.28 5.75
N ALA A 159 0.40 1.18 6.15
CA ALA A 159 -0.63 2.16 5.88
C ALA A 159 -0.82 2.99 7.15
N LEU A 160 -0.58 4.30 7.09
CA LEU A 160 -0.51 5.14 8.29
C LEU A 160 -1.09 6.54 8.06
N ILE A 161 -1.61 7.11 9.13
CA ILE A 161 -1.90 8.54 9.27
C ILE A 161 -0.76 9.19 10.05
N ASP A 162 -0.42 8.62 11.18
CA ASP A 162 0.65 9.05 12.10
C ASP A 162 1.28 7.82 12.79
N ALA A 163 2.15 8.05 13.75
CA ALA A 163 2.86 6.98 14.46
C ALA A 163 1.94 6.10 15.33
N GLN A 164 0.80 6.66 15.80
CA GLN A 164 -0.15 5.95 16.65
C GLN A 164 -1.24 5.22 15.85
N ARG A 165 -1.48 5.64 14.59
CA ARG A 165 -2.52 5.09 13.74
C ARG A 165 -1.89 4.47 12.49
N THR A 166 -1.32 3.28 12.67
CA THR A 166 -0.61 2.53 11.63
C THR A 166 -1.10 1.10 11.56
N PHE A 167 -1.51 0.68 10.38
CA PHE A 167 -1.64 -0.73 10.01
C PHE A 167 -0.35 -1.21 9.37
N ARG A 168 0.11 -2.37 9.79
CA ARG A 168 1.19 -3.09 9.12
C ARG A 168 0.63 -4.30 8.41
N THR A 169 0.72 -4.31 7.10
CA THR A 169 0.43 -5.48 6.27
C THR A 169 1.73 -6.19 5.99
N THR A 170 1.85 -7.41 6.49
CA THR A 170 3.02 -8.26 6.29
C THR A 170 2.69 -9.36 5.30
N ILE A 171 3.49 -9.52 4.27
CA ILE A 171 3.39 -10.59 3.29
C ILE A 171 4.55 -11.55 3.56
N GLU A 172 4.23 -12.76 3.93
CA GLU A 172 5.22 -13.82 4.16
C GLU A 172 5.69 -14.45 2.85
N LEU A 173 6.72 -15.29 2.90
CA LEU A 173 7.23 -16.00 1.72
C LEU A 173 6.16 -16.79 0.97
N THR A 174 5.13 -17.25 1.67
CA THR A 174 3.97 -17.93 1.06
C THR A 174 3.07 -17.01 0.23
N GLY A 175 3.32 -15.71 0.22
CA GLY A 175 2.54 -14.70 -0.48
C GLY A 175 1.21 -14.33 0.20
N ARG A 176 0.96 -14.80 1.44
CA ARG A 176 -0.26 -14.48 2.18
C ARG A 176 -0.08 -13.18 2.95
N PRO A 177 -0.95 -12.17 2.74
CA PRO A 177 -0.94 -10.97 3.55
C PRO A 177 -1.58 -11.23 4.92
N SER A 178 -0.97 -10.70 5.98
CA SER A 178 -1.52 -10.60 7.33
C SER A 178 -1.50 -9.14 7.77
N VAL A 179 -2.45 -8.73 8.61
CA VAL A 179 -2.60 -7.34 9.06
C VAL A 179 -2.53 -7.29 10.56
N CYS A 180 -1.75 -6.36 11.10
CA CYS A 180 -1.70 -6.02 12.51
C CYS A 180 -1.63 -4.50 12.71
N GLY A 181 -1.97 -4.02 13.91
CA GLY A 181 -1.84 -2.63 14.31
C GLY A 181 -0.49 -2.39 14.98
N ASP A 182 0.34 -1.54 14.40
CA ASP A 182 1.62 -1.18 14.98
C ASP A 182 1.40 -0.10 16.05
N ASN A 183 1.59 -0.45 17.33
CA ASN A 183 1.38 0.42 18.50
C ASN A 183 0.00 1.11 18.58
N SER A 184 -1.03 0.50 18.03
CA SER A 184 -2.35 1.12 17.87
C SER A 184 -3.45 0.30 18.53
N PRO A 185 -3.57 0.32 19.86
CA PRO A 185 -4.75 -0.28 20.52
C PRO A 185 -6.01 0.46 20.06
N GLY A 186 -7.03 -0.29 19.63
CA GLY A 186 -8.33 0.28 19.24
C GLY A 186 -8.61 0.34 17.73
N LEU A 187 -7.68 -0.05 16.86
CA LEU A 187 -7.97 -0.17 15.43
C LEU A 187 -8.81 -1.42 15.07
N GLY A 188 -9.04 -2.32 16.03
CA GLY A 188 -9.83 -3.54 15.82
C GLY A 188 -9.09 -4.65 15.10
N VAL A 189 -7.75 -4.63 15.13
CA VAL A 189 -6.85 -5.68 14.62
C VAL A 189 -5.87 -6.08 15.73
N PRO A 190 -5.29 -7.30 15.66
CA PRO A 190 -4.23 -7.70 16.58
C PRO A 190 -3.06 -6.71 16.60
N VAL A 191 -2.40 -6.58 17.73
CA VAL A 191 -1.14 -5.82 17.81
C VAL A 191 -0.04 -6.62 17.11
N CYS A 192 0.83 -5.95 16.36
CA CYS A 192 2.01 -6.57 15.79
C CYS A 192 2.97 -7.02 16.93
#